data_0e5c8a3914d5fb23b815eaef4389590e
#
_entry.id   0e5c8a3914d5fb23b815eaef4389590e
#
_cell.length_a   1.000
_cell.length_b   1.000
_cell.length_c   1.000
_cell.angle_alpha   90.00
_cell.angle_beta   90.00
_cell.angle_gamma   90.00
#
_symmetry.space_group_name_H-M   'P 1'
#
loop_
_entity.id
_entity.type
_entity.pdbx_description
1 polymer ?
#
loop_
_entity_poly.entity_id
_entity_poly.type
_entity_poly.pdbx_seq_one_letter_code
_entity_poly.pdbx_strand_id
1 'polypeptide(L)'
;GTAMLEILSKRADAFTGDISELVEYEKQGNIRILAILAPDRIPAVPSAKTAKEQGYDVIGANWRGFYVPKNISDARYNEWVDIVTKVANSSQWADLSAKNGLAPFASFGKDFENFVGGQISKVAQISTDLGFMK
;
A
#
# COMPACT_ATOMS: atom_id res chain seq x y z
N GLY A 1 9.44 -6.63 -9.92
CA GLY A 1 10.64 -5.84 -10.01
C GLY A 1 11.93 -6.55 -9.66
N THR A 2 12.97 -5.79 -9.41
CA THR A 2 14.33 -6.31 -9.14
C THR A 2 14.36 -7.25 -7.92
N ALA A 3 13.64 -6.93 -6.85
CA ALA A 3 13.58 -7.75 -5.64
C ALA A 3 13.04 -9.17 -5.90
N MET A 4 12.07 -9.31 -6.80
CA MET A 4 11.56 -10.64 -7.19
C MET A 4 12.62 -11.49 -7.87
N LEU A 5 13.46 -10.90 -8.73
CA LEU A 5 14.56 -11.62 -9.38
C LEU A 5 15.59 -12.13 -8.36
N GLU A 6 15.84 -11.39 -7.28
CA GLU A 6 16.74 -11.83 -6.21
C GLU A 6 16.20 -13.07 -5.48
N ILE A 7 14.89 -13.12 -5.22
CA ILE A 7 14.24 -14.29 -4.61
C ILE A 7 14.27 -15.49 -5.57
N LEU A 8 13.84 -15.32 -6.81
CA LEU A 8 13.78 -16.39 -7.80
C LEU A 8 15.16 -16.99 -8.11
N SER A 9 16.20 -16.16 -8.08
CA SER A 9 17.60 -16.59 -8.26
C SER A 9 18.24 -17.10 -6.96
N LYS A 10 17.52 -17.18 -5.85
CA LYS A 10 18.00 -17.61 -4.51
C LYS A 10 19.16 -16.76 -3.98
N ARG A 11 19.26 -15.50 -4.40
CA ARG A 11 20.22 -14.53 -3.85
C ARG A 11 19.70 -13.82 -2.61
N ALA A 12 18.39 -13.88 -2.38
CA ALA A 12 17.76 -13.45 -1.13
C ALA A 12 16.77 -14.52 -0.67
N ASP A 13 16.63 -14.67 0.64
CA ASP A 13 15.74 -15.67 1.24
C ASP A 13 14.32 -15.13 1.43
N ALA A 14 14.16 -13.84 1.66
CA ALA A 14 12.87 -13.18 1.86
C ALA A 14 12.95 -11.70 1.42
N PHE A 15 11.79 -11.10 1.16
CA PHE A 15 11.67 -9.66 0.91
C PHE A 15 10.27 -9.16 1.31
N THR A 16 10.13 -7.84 1.40
CA THR A 16 8.85 -7.17 1.51
C THR A 16 8.53 -6.46 0.21
N GLY A 17 7.30 -6.57 -0.27
CA GLY A 17 6.89 -6.03 -1.55
C GLY A 17 5.39 -5.78 -1.67
N ASP A 18 5.00 -5.20 -2.80
CA ASP A 18 3.61 -4.94 -3.12
C ASP A 18 2.91 -6.24 -3.55
N ILE A 19 1.74 -6.49 -3.00
CA ILE A 19 0.98 -7.72 -3.29
C ILE A 19 0.66 -7.87 -4.78
N SER A 20 0.43 -6.77 -5.49
CA SER A 20 0.13 -6.79 -6.92
C SER A 20 1.24 -7.41 -7.79
N GLU A 21 2.48 -7.38 -7.31
CA GLU A 21 3.63 -8.01 -7.97
C GLU A 21 3.77 -9.49 -7.64
N LEU A 22 3.10 -9.99 -6.59
CA LEU A 22 3.34 -11.31 -5.99
C LEU A 22 2.29 -12.36 -6.34
N VAL A 23 1.07 -11.94 -6.62
CA VAL A 23 -0.10 -12.82 -6.80
C VAL A 23 0.16 -13.94 -7.82
N GLU A 24 0.72 -13.60 -8.97
CA GLU A 24 0.95 -14.60 -10.02
C GLU A 24 2.10 -15.58 -9.67
N TYR A 25 3.16 -15.12 -9.01
CA TYR A 25 4.25 -15.98 -8.57
C TYR A 25 3.82 -16.93 -7.44
N GLU A 26 2.94 -16.48 -6.55
CA GLU A 26 2.36 -17.32 -5.51
C GLU A 26 1.45 -18.40 -6.09
N LYS A 27 0.57 -18.04 -7.05
CA LYS A 27 -0.28 -19.01 -7.76
C LYS A 27 0.51 -20.08 -8.51
N GLN A 28 1.66 -19.71 -9.07
CA GLN A 28 2.57 -20.63 -9.76
C GLN A 28 3.43 -21.47 -8.80
N GLY A 29 3.36 -21.21 -7.48
CA GLY A 29 4.16 -21.91 -6.47
C GLY A 29 5.64 -21.50 -6.44
N ASN A 30 6.01 -20.42 -7.10
CA ASN A 30 7.39 -19.94 -7.16
C ASN A 30 7.83 -19.23 -5.88
N ILE A 31 6.87 -18.72 -5.11
CA ILE A 31 7.08 -18.06 -3.82
C ILE A 31 5.99 -18.50 -2.83
N ARG A 32 6.21 -18.21 -1.56
CA ARG A 32 5.22 -18.34 -0.50
C ARG A 32 5.07 -17.01 0.22
N ILE A 33 3.86 -16.48 0.27
CA ILE A 33 3.54 -15.28 1.06
C ILE A 33 3.49 -15.68 2.54
N LEU A 34 4.36 -15.09 3.35
CA LEU A 34 4.48 -15.43 4.77
C LEU A 34 3.45 -14.66 5.62
N ALA A 35 3.22 -13.39 5.31
CA ALA A 35 2.27 -12.54 6.01
C ALA A 35 1.80 -11.38 5.13
N ILE A 36 0.56 -10.96 5.34
CA ILE A 36 -0.01 -9.73 4.80
C ILE A 36 0.05 -8.65 5.89
N LEU A 37 0.63 -7.49 5.57
CA LEU A 37 0.75 -6.37 6.50
C LEU A 37 -0.45 -5.41 6.38
N ALA A 38 -1.65 -5.95 6.24
CA ALA A 38 -2.91 -5.20 6.23
C ALA A 38 -3.79 -5.63 7.41
N PRO A 39 -4.81 -4.84 7.80
CA PRO A 39 -5.72 -5.23 8.87
C PRO A 39 -6.48 -6.51 8.58
N ASP A 40 -6.83 -6.75 7.31
CA ASP A 40 -7.61 -7.89 6.85
C ASP A 40 -6.88 -8.65 5.73
N ARG A 41 -7.28 -9.90 5.49
CA ARG A 41 -6.76 -10.70 4.37
C ARG A 41 -7.13 -10.08 3.03
N ILE A 42 -6.27 -10.26 2.05
CA ILE A 42 -6.50 -9.78 0.68
C ILE A 42 -7.19 -10.87 -0.16
N PRO A 43 -8.33 -10.59 -0.80
CA PRO A 43 -9.09 -11.58 -1.57
C PRO A 43 -8.29 -12.27 -2.67
N ALA A 44 -7.31 -11.60 -3.27
CA ALA A 44 -6.46 -12.16 -4.32
C ALA A 44 -5.55 -13.30 -3.83
N VAL A 45 -5.28 -13.38 -2.51
CA VAL A 45 -4.43 -14.41 -1.87
C VAL A 45 -5.06 -14.86 -0.54
N PRO A 46 -6.22 -15.50 -0.56
CA PRO A 46 -7.03 -15.76 0.63
C PRO A 46 -6.37 -16.74 1.62
N SER A 47 -5.41 -17.53 1.16
CA SER A 47 -4.62 -18.45 1.99
C SER A 47 -3.60 -17.73 2.86
N ALA A 48 -3.14 -16.55 2.45
CA ALA A 48 -2.14 -15.79 3.17
C ALA A 48 -2.75 -15.10 4.40
N LYS A 49 -2.24 -15.44 5.58
CA LYS A 49 -2.66 -14.83 6.85
C LYS A 49 -2.09 -13.43 6.99
N THR A 50 -2.79 -12.56 7.71
CA THR A 50 -2.21 -11.28 8.12
C THR A 50 -1.16 -11.49 9.22
N ALA A 51 -0.27 -10.52 9.41
CA ALA A 51 0.68 -10.51 10.53
C ALA A 51 -0.08 -10.56 11.87
N LYS A 52 -1.18 -9.82 11.97
CA LYS A 52 -2.05 -9.78 13.16
C LYS A 52 -2.65 -11.15 13.50
N GLU A 53 -3.14 -11.90 12.50
CA GLU A 53 -3.63 -13.28 12.70
C GLU A 53 -2.54 -14.25 13.17
N GLN A 54 -1.28 -13.89 12.99
CA GLN A 54 -0.11 -14.66 13.41
C GLN A 54 0.49 -14.16 14.73
N GLY A 55 -0.17 -13.23 15.42
CA GLY A 55 0.23 -12.71 16.72
C GLY A 55 1.14 -11.47 16.68
N TYR A 56 1.39 -10.91 15.49
CA TYR A 56 2.19 -9.71 15.33
C TYR A 56 1.29 -8.51 15.01
N ASP A 57 1.19 -7.56 15.93
CA ASP A 57 0.39 -6.34 15.73
C ASP A 57 1.15 -5.32 14.85
N VAL A 58 1.33 -5.69 13.59
CA VAL A 58 2.04 -4.87 12.60
C VAL A 58 1.12 -4.64 11.40
N ILE A 59 0.87 -3.37 11.10
CA ILE A 59 0.21 -2.91 9.87
C ILE A 59 1.18 -1.98 9.14
N GLY A 60 1.54 -2.37 7.92
CA GLY A 60 2.48 -1.65 7.05
C GLY A 60 1.93 -1.56 5.63
N ALA A 61 0.74 -0.98 5.48
CA ALA A 61 0.10 -0.85 4.17
C ALA A 61 0.89 0.12 3.27
N ASN A 62 1.15 -0.32 2.04
CA ASN A 62 1.64 0.56 1.00
C ASN A 62 0.46 1.35 0.42
N TRP A 63 0.56 2.66 0.42
CA TRP A 63 -0.48 3.55 -0.09
C TRP A 63 0.05 4.41 -1.25
N ARG A 64 -0.86 4.85 -2.12
CA ARG A 64 -0.56 5.73 -3.25
C ARG A 64 -1.50 6.93 -3.22
N GLY A 65 -1.01 8.08 -3.66
CA GLY A 65 -1.80 9.29 -3.67
C GLY A 65 -1.42 10.25 -4.79
N PHE A 66 -2.32 11.17 -5.09
CA PHE A 66 -2.08 12.27 -6.00
C PHE A 66 -1.70 13.52 -5.22
N TYR A 67 -0.78 14.28 -5.75
CA TYR A 67 -0.30 15.53 -5.18
C TYR A 67 -0.44 16.65 -6.20
N VAL A 68 -0.73 17.82 -5.71
CA VAL A 68 -0.78 19.05 -6.51
C VAL A 68 0.28 20.03 -6.03
N PRO A 69 0.72 21.00 -6.87
CA PRO A 69 1.68 22.02 -6.46
C PRO A 69 1.17 22.83 -5.26
N LYS A 70 2.06 23.21 -4.35
CA LYS A 70 1.75 23.89 -3.09
C LYS A 70 0.95 25.20 -3.29
N ASN A 71 1.19 25.92 -4.39
CA ASN A 71 0.67 27.27 -4.61
C ASN A 71 -0.48 27.33 -5.61
N ILE A 72 -1.24 26.24 -5.81
CA ILE A 72 -2.47 26.31 -6.61
C ILE A 72 -3.57 27.01 -5.81
N SER A 73 -4.53 27.60 -6.50
CA SER A 73 -5.69 28.22 -5.83
C SER A 73 -6.58 27.17 -5.18
N ASP A 74 -7.29 27.54 -4.10
CA ASP A 74 -8.24 26.65 -3.41
C ASP A 74 -9.33 26.14 -4.36
N ALA A 75 -9.80 26.98 -5.29
CA ALA A 75 -10.76 26.56 -6.29
C ALA A 75 -10.23 25.42 -7.17
N ARG A 76 -8.96 25.51 -7.61
CA ARG A 76 -8.32 24.46 -8.41
C ARG A 76 -8.02 23.20 -7.59
N TYR A 77 -7.64 23.37 -6.33
CA TYR A 77 -7.47 22.26 -5.40
C TYR A 77 -8.79 21.48 -5.22
N ASN A 78 -9.88 22.17 -4.93
CA ASN A 78 -11.18 21.55 -4.73
C ASN A 78 -11.69 20.85 -5.99
N GLU A 79 -11.46 21.44 -7.17
CA GLU A 79 -11.78 20.79 -8.46
C GLU A 79 -11.07 19.44 -8.61
N TRP A 80 -9.77 19.35 -8.26
CA TRP A 80 -9.03 18.09 -8.27
C TRP A 80 -9.54 17.09 -7.24
N VAL A 81 -9.87 17.54 -6.04
CA VAL A 81 -10.47 16.69 -5.01
C VAL A 81 -11.77 16.07 -5.51
N ASP A 82 -12.65 16.87 -6.15
CA ASP A 82 -13.91 16.39 -6.71
C ASP A 82 -13.70 15.38 -7.85
N ILE A 83 -12.75 15.64 -8.75
CA ILE A 83 -12.44 14.74 -9.85
C ILE A 83 -11.94 13.38 -9.30
N VAL A 84 -10.95 13.38 -8.39
CA VAL A 84 -10.37 12.16 -7.85
C VAL A 84 -11.41 11.39 -7.01
N THR A 85 -12.26 12.10 -6.28
CA THR A 85 -13.37 11.49 -5.52
C THR A 85 -14.35 10.77 -6.45
N LYS A 86 -14.76 11.41 -7.55
CA LYS A 86 -15.64 10.78 -8.55
C LYS A 86 -15.02 9.53 -9.17
N VAL A 87 -13.74 9.60 -9.52
CA VAL A 87 -13.02 8.44 -10.07
C VAL A 87 -12.96 7.31 -9.05
N ALA A 88 -12.56 7.58 -7.82
CA ALA A 88 -12.42 6.57 -6.77
C ALA A 88 -13.74 5.89 -6.39
N ASN A 89 -14.87 6.59 -6.55
CA ASN A 89 -16.20 6.06 -6.30
C ASN A 89 -16.85 5.38 -7.52
N SER A 90 -16.14 5.27 -8.65
CA SER A 90 -16.66 4.61 -9.84
C SER A 90 -16.51 3.09 -9.77
N SER A 91 -17.43 2.36 -10.42
CA SER A 91 -17.33 0.90 -10.55
C SER A 91 -16.06 0.47 -11.30
N GLN A 92 -15.66 1.25 -12.32
CA GLN A 92 -14.44 0.99 -13.08
C GLN A 92 -13.19 1.03 -12.19
N TRP A 93 -13.13 1.96 -11.24
CA TRP A 93 -12.03 2.02 -10.27
C TRP A 93 -12.05 0.82 -9.32
N ALA A 94 -13.23 0.42 -8.84
CA ALA A 94 -13.37 -0.75 -7.97
C ALA A 94 -12.90 -2.03 -8.69
N ASP A 95 -13.34 -2.25 -9.93
CA ASP A 95 -12.95 -3.40 -10.74
C ASP A 95 -11.44 -3.42 -11.04
N LEU A 96 -10.87 -2.26 -11.40
CA LEU A 96 -9.45 -2.14 -11.69
C LEU A 96 -8.60 -2.39 -10.44
N SER A 97 -9.02 -1.84 -9.31
CA SER A 97 -8.36 -2.03 -8.01
C SER A 97 -8.36 -3.50 -7.60
N ALA A 98 -9.51 -4.17 -7.70
CA ALA A 98 -9.65 -5.59 -7.38
C ALA A 98 -8.75 -6.47 -8.28
N LYS A 99 -8.73 -6.21 -9.60
CA LYS A 99 -7.85 -6.92 -10.54
C LYS A 99 -6.37 -6.79 -10.21
N ASN A 100 -5.97 -5.67 -9.63
CA ASN A 100 -4.57 -5.41 -9.23
C ASN A 100 -4.28 -5.79 -7.77
N GLY A 101 -5.21 -6.44 -7.08
CA GLY A 101 -5.01 -6.87 -5.68
C GLY A 101 -4.91 -5.71 -4.69
N LEU A 102 -5.43 -4.54 -5.05
CA LEU A 102 -5.41 -3.37 -4.18
C LEU A 102 -6.58 -3.45 -3.18
N ALA A 103 -6.27 -3.26 -1.90
CA ALA A 103 -7.30 -3.14 -0.88
C ALA A 103 -8.07 -1.81 -1.02
N PRO A 104 -9.39 -1.79 -0.77
CA PRO A 104 -10.16 -0.56 -0.78
C PRO A 104 -9.61 0.41 0.28
N PHE A 105 -9.12 1.54 -0.16
CA PHE A 105 -8.74 2.65 0.70
C PHE A 105 -8.94 3.94 -0.08
N ALA A 106 -9.77 4.83 0.43
CA ALA A 106 -9.99 6.13 -0.18
C ALA A 106 -10.01 7.20 0.90
N SER A 107 -9.17 8.23 0.72
CA SER A 107 -9.11 9.40 1.59
C SER A 107 -8.82 10.61 0.72
N PHE A 108 -9.51 11.73 0.97
CA PHE A 108 -9.49 12.89 0.08
C PHE A 108 -9.30 14.17 0.86
N GLY A 109 -8.79 15.20 0.19
CA GLY A 109 -8.67 16.53 0.73
C GLY A 109 -7.95 16.56 2.08
N LYS A 110 -8.55 17.20 3.08
CA LYS A 110 -7.95 17.40 4.40
C LYS A 110 -7.70 16.08 5.16
N ASP A 111 -8.58 15.11 5.00
CA ASP A 111 -8.40 13.80 5.64
C ASP A 111 -7.19 13.07 5.10
N PHE A 112 -6.94 13.15 3.78
CA PHE A 112 -5.74 12.60 3.18
C PHE A 112 -4.47 13.36 3.61
N GLU A 113 -4.50 14.68 3.71
CA GLU A 113 -3.39 15.47 4.26
C GLU A 113 -3.04 15.04 5.68
N ASN A 114 -4.04 14.88 6.55
CA ASN A 114 -3.85 14.42 7.92
C ASN A 114 -3.27 13.01 7.98
N PHE A 115 -3.77 12.11 7.13
CA PHE A 115 -3.23 10.74 7.01
C PHE A 115 -1.74 10.78 6.61
N VAL A 116 -1.39 11.55 5.57
CA VAL A 116 0.01 11.68 5.10
C VAL A 116 0.90 12.25 6.20
N GLY A 117 0.44 13.29 6.90
CA GLY A 117 1.16 13.86 8.04
C GLY A 117 1.45 12.83 9.13
N GLY A 118 0.47 12.00 9.47
CA GLY A 118 0.64 10.89 10.41
C GLY A 118 1.65 9.84 9.92
N GLN A 119 1.61 9.50 8.62
CA GLN A 119 2.59 8.55 8.04
C GLN A 119 4.03 9.11 8.09
N ILE A 120 4.21 10.39 7.77
CA ILE A 120 5.52 11.06 7.85
C ILE A 120 6.06 11.01 9.28
N SER A 121 5.24 11.36 10.28
CA SER A 121 5.64 11.32 11.69
C SER A 121 6.00 9.92 12.14
N LYS A 122 5.22 8.90 11.75
CA LYS A 122 5.49 7.50 12.08
C LYS A 122 6.81 7.02 11.48
N VAL A 123 7.06 7.31 10.20
CA VAL A 123 8.31 6.92 9.53
C VAL A 123 9.50 7.63 10.14
N ALA A 124 9.40 8.93 10.47
CA ALA A 124 10.44 9.68 11.13
C ALA A 124 10.77 9.08 12.52
N GLN A 125 9.75 8.73 13.32
CA GLN A 125 9.96 8.09 14.62
C GLN A 125 10.69 6.76 14.48
N ILE A 126 10.21 5.87 13.61
CA ILE A 126 10.85 4.56 13.36
C ILE A 126 12.30 4.74 12.90
N SER A 127 12.56 5.70 12.01
CA SER A 127 13.90 5.98 11.50
C SER A 127 14.84 6.48 12.61
N THR A 128 14.32 7.26 13.55
CA THR A 128 15.06 7.71 14.73
C THR A 128 15.36 6.54 15.67
N ASP A 129 14.35 5.73 15.98
CA ASP A 129 14.46 4.57 16.88
C ASP A 129 15.46 3.53 16.35
N LEU A 130 15.57 3.40 15.04
CA LEU A 130 16.53 2.52 14.36
C LEU A 130 17.91 3.17 14.13
N GLY A 131 18.09 4.44 14.50
CA GLY A 131 19.36 5.16 14.35
C GLY A 131 19.68 5.63 12.94
N PHE A 132 18.69 5.62 12.01
CA PHE A 132 18.87 6.14 10.65
C PHE A 132 18.75 7.68 10.58
N MET A 133 18.10 8.29 11.55
CA MET A 133 17.98 9.74 11.70
C MET A 133 18.48 10.14 13.08
N LYS A 134 19.20 11.28 13.13
CA LYS A 134 19.66 11.91 14.37
C LYS A 134 18.75 13.07 14.74
#